data_2f383cbe4dbf4f73318f0b3a711db6c8
#
_entry.id   2f383cbe4dbf4f73318f0b3a711db6c8
#
_cell.length_a   1.000
_cell.length_b   1.000
_cell.length_c   1.000
_cell.angle_alpha   90.00
_cell.angle_beta   90.00
_cell.angle_gamma   90.00
#
_symmetry.space_group_name_H-M   'P 1'
#
loop_
_entity.id
_entity.type
_entity.pdbx_description
1 polymer ?
#
loop_
_entity_poly.entity_id
_entity_poly.type
_entity_poly.pdbx_seq_one_letter_code
_entity_poly.pdbx_strand_id
1 'polypeptide(L)'
;FDALHEKAGNSSDVIVNLHGTIGTSHCMKCHAKYDTADIMANLDNEPDPHCHRRLPYSGNMPCNGLIKTDVVYFGEALPDGALEKSYRLATQADELWVIGSTLEVMPAASIVPIAAEAGVPITIMNMGRTQYDRLADRLIHDDIAVALPQLVDETITAEQ
;
A
#
# COMPACT_ATOMS: atom_id res chain seq x y z
N PHE A 1 -1.81 1.29 1.86
CA PHE A 1 -2.27 0.50 3.02
C PHE A 1 -3.71 0.83 3.45
N ASP A 2 -4.33 1.91 2.95
CA ASP A 2 -5.65 2.45 3.33
C ASP A 2 -6.84 1.73 2.66
N ALA A 3 -6.57 0.76 1.78
CA ALA A 3 -7.54 0.00 1.01
C ALA A 3 -8.42 0.87 0.07
N LEU A 4 -7.95 2.06 -0.34
CA LEU A 4 -8.73 2.93 -1.23
C LEU A 4 -8.82 2.37 -2.65
N HIS A 5 -7.78 1.70 -3.14
CA HIS A 5 -7.80 1.06 -4.46
C HIS A 5 -8.81 -0.08 -4.52
N GLU A 6 -8.86 -0.91 -3.49
CA GLU A 6 -9.84 -1.99 -3.37
C GLU A 6 -11.27 -1.43 -3.27
N LYS A 7 -11.47 -0.37 -2.47
CA LYS A 7 -12.76 0.32 -2.35
C LYS A 7 -13.21 0.97 -3.66
N ALA A 8 -12.28 1.42 -4.49
CA ALA A 8 -12.55 1.94 -5.82
C ALA A 8 -12.88 0.85 -6.85
N GLY A 9 -12.81 -0.44 -6.48
CA GLY A 9 -13.16 -1.56 -7.34
C GLY A 9 -11.99 -2.13 -8.15
N ASN A 10 -10.75 -1.72 -7.88
CA ASN A 10 -9.59 -2.34 -8.51
C ASN A 10 -9.42 -3.79 -8.02
N SER A 11 -9.10 -4.70 -8.96
CA SER A 11 -8.83 -6.09 -8.63
C SER A 11 -7.54 -6.25 -7.81
N SER A 12 -7.55 -7.17 -6.85
CA SER A 12 -6.39 -7.47 -6.00
C SER A 12 -5.16 -7.94 -6.78
N ASP A 13 -5.34 -8.49 -7.98
CA ASP A 13 -4.21 -8.96 -8.82
C ASP A 13 -3.36 -7.82 -9.36
N VAL A 14 -3.97 -6.63 -9.55
CA VAL A 14 -3.28 -5.43 -10.05
C VAL A 14 -2.82 -4.50 -8.93
N ILE A 15 -3.13 -4.81 -7.66
CA ILE A 15 -2.70 -4.04 -6.50
C ILE A 15 -1.47 -4.67 -5.86
N VAL A 16 -0.53 -3.84 -5.42
CA VAL A 16 0.59 -4.21 -4.55
C VAL A 16 0.56 -3.34 -3.31
N ASN A 17 0.10 -3.88 -2.21
CA ASN A 17 0.12 -3.21 -0.90
C ASN A 17 1.53 -3.30 -0.30
N LEU A 18 2.47 -2.48 -0.80
CA LEU A 18 3.88 -2.54 -0.43
C LEU A 18 4.13 -2.36 1.08
N HIS A 19 3.32 -1.55 1.74
CA HIS A 19 3.36 -1.36 3.19
C HIS A 19 2.19 -2.07 3.91
N GLY A 20 1.71 -3.18 3.33
CA GLY A 20 0.61 -3.95 3.90
C GLY A 20 -0.75 -3.26 3.79
N THR A 21 -1.70 -3.66 4.62
CA THR A 21 -3.08 -3.15 4.58
C THR A 21 -3.67 -2.99 5.97
N ILE A 22 -4.50 -1.96 6.14
CA ILE A 22 -5.31 -1.79 7.34
C ILE A 22 -6.56 -2.71 7.33
N GLY A 23 -6.92 -3.29 6.18
CA GLY A 23 -8.13 -4.10 6.04
C GLY A 23 -8.08 -5.42 6.79
N THR A 24 -6.89 -5.97 7.00
CA THR A 24 -6.70 -7.25 7.70
C THR A 24 -5.76 -7.13 8.89
N SER A 25 -5.90 -8.06 9.81
CA SER A 25 -5.07 -8.21 11.00
C SER A 25 -4.68 -9.68 11.20
N HIS A 26 -3.62 -9.93 11.95
CA HIS A 26 -3.23 -11.29 12.30
C HIS A 26 -2.81 -11.42 13.76
N CYS A 27 -2.93 -12.63 14.29
CA CYS A 27 -2.36 -12.96 15.58
C CYS A 27 -0.85 -13.14 15.48
N MET A 28 -0.09 -12.39 16.26
CA MET A 28 1.38 -12.48 16.29
C MET A 28 1.93 -13.83 16.77
N LYS A 29 1.08 -14.68 17.39
CA LYS A 29 1.51 -15.99 17.93
C LYS A 29 1.14 -17.17 17.04
N CYS A 30 -0.09 -17.23 16.53
CA CYS A 30 -0.57 -18.36 15.74
C CYS A 30 -0.91 -18.01 14.28
N HIS A 31 -0.67 -16.78 13.87
CA HIS A 31 -0.89 -16.24 12.53
C HIS A 31 -2.32 -16.39 12.00
N ALA A 32 -3.31 -16.61 12.90
CA ALA A 32 -4.72 -16.56 12.52
C ALA A 32 -5.06 -15.18 11.98
N LYS A 33 -5.78 -15.13 10.86
CA LYS A 33 -6.18 -13.89 10.21
C LYS A 33 -7.55 -13.44 10.68
N TYR A 34 -7.75 -12.13 10.69
CA TYR A 34 -8.96 -11.43 11.11
C TYR A 34 -9.27 -10.29 10.14
N ASP A 35 -10.54 -9.96 10.00
CA ASP A 35 -10.94 -8.69 9.43
C ASP A 35 -10.72 -7.59 10.48
N THR A 36 -10.02 -6.52 10.11
CA THR A 36 -9.75 -5.42 11.05
C THR A 36 -11.04 -4.69 11.43
N ALA A 37 -12.04 -4.64 10.54
CA ALA A 37 -13.32 -4.01 10.86
C ALA A 37 -14.05 -4.75 11.99
N ASP A 38 -13.98 -6.09 12.03
CA ASP A 38 -14.56 -6.88 13.13
C ASP A 38 -13.86 -6.60 14.47
N ILE A 39 -12.54 -6.47 14.44
CA ILE A 39 -11.76 -6.09 15.64
C ILE A 39 -12.16 -4.70 16.12
N MET A 40 -12.21 -3.72 15.21
CA MET A 40 -12.56 -2.33 15.52
C MET A 40 -13.98 -2.21 16.10
N ALA A 41 -14.93 -2.96 15.54
CA ALA A 41 -16.31 -2.97 16.02
C ALA A 41 -16.47 -3.52 17.46
N ASN A 42 -15.48 -4.29 17.94
CA ASN A 42 -15.49 -4.89 19.29
C ASN A 42 -14.58 -4.19 20.31
N LEU A 43 -13.88 -3.12 19.93
CA LEU A 43 -12.91 -2.44 20.82
C LEU A 43 -13.51 -1.92 22.13
N ASP A 44 -14.79 -1.51 22.12
CA ASP A 44 -15.47 -1.07 23.35
C ASP A 44 -15.61 -2.20 24.38
N ASN A 45 -15.71 -3.46 23.93
CA ASN A 45 -15.82 -4.64 24.78
C ASN A 45 -14.45 -5.26 25.07
N GLU A 46 -13.50 -5.16 24.13
CA GLU A 46 -12.15 -5.71 24.20
C GLU A 46 -11.13 -4.66 23.73
N PRO A 47 -10.77 -3.70 24.61
CA PRO A 47 -9.84 -2.62 24.26
C PRO A 47 -8.43 -3.08 23.90
N ASP A 48 -8.04 -4.28 24.35
CA ASP A 48 -6.76 -4.93 24.03
C ASP A 48 -7.06 -6.28 23.35
N PRO A 49 -7.28 -6.29 22.03
CA PRO A 49 -7.79 -7.47 21.34
C PRO A 49 -6.76 -8.59 21.28
N HIS A 50 -7.16 -9.76 21.77
CA HIS A 50 -6.37 -10.98 21.79
C HIS A 50 -7.00 -12.08 20.95
N CYS A 51 -6.17 -13.02 20.49
CA CYS A 51 -6.60 -14.16 19.69
C CYS A 51 -7.34 -15.20 20.52
N HIS A 52 -8.62 -15.42 20.25
CA HIS A 52 -9.46 -16.42 20.90
C HIS A 52 -9.40 -17.81 20.24
N ARG A 53 -8.59 -17.98 19.18
CA ARG A 53 -8.45 -19.27 18.50
C ARG A 53 -7.94 -20.33 19.48
N ARG A 54 -8.63 -21.48 19.52
CA ARG A 54 -8.19 -22.62 20.31
C ARG A 54 -7.12 -23.41 19.58
N LEU A 55 -6.06 -23.76 20.31
CA LEU A 55 -4.90 -24.45 19.75
C LEU A 55 -4.96 -25.94 20.12
N PRO A 56 -5.19 -26.87 19.16
CA PRO A 56 -5.35 -28.30 19.45
C PRO A 56 -4.12 -28.92 20.14
N TYR A 57 -2.93 -28.45 19.76
CA TYR A 57 -1.66 -28.95 20.33
C TYR A 57 -1.36 -28.47 21.75
N SER A 58 -2.16 -27.57 22.30
CA SER A 58 -2.00 -27.07 23.68
C SER A 58 -3.19 -27.44 24.57
N GLY A 59 -3.81 -28.60 24.35
CA GLY A 59 -4.96 -29.03 25.13
C GLY A 59 -6.22 -28.20 24.89
N ASN A 60 -6.39 -27.66 23.69
CA ASN A 60 -7.53 -26.82 23.30
C ASN A 60 -7.63 -25.48 24.06
N MET A 61 -6.51 -25.00 24.59
CA MET A 61 -6.46 -23.69 25.27
C MET A 61 -6.50 -22.53 24.26
N PRO A 62 -7.05 -21.37 24.66
CA PRO A 62 -7.02 -20.19 23.79
C PRO A 62 -5.58 -19.75 23.50
N CYS A 63 -5.34 -19.25 22.31
CA CYS A 63 -4.03 -18.78 21.86
C CYS A 63 -3.53 -17.60 22.69
N ASN A 64 -4.42 -16.65 22.96
CA ASN A 64 -4.15 -15.42 23.71
C ASN A 64 -2.96 -14.60 23.18
N GLY A 65 -2.66 -14.70 21.87
CA GLY A 65 -1.65 -13.87 21.21
C GLY A 65 -2.24 -12.50 20.87
N LEU A 66 -1.41 -11.46 20.88
CA LEU A 66 -1.80 -10.11 20.46
C LEU A 66 -2.22 -10.12 18.99
N ILE A 67 -3.23 -9.33 18.65
CA ILE A 67 -3.67 -9.09 17.30
C ILE A 67 -3.04 -7.80 16.80
N LYS A 68 -2.39 -7.84 15.63
CA LYS A 68 -1.74 -6.72 14.97
C LYS A 68 -2.34 -6.54 13.58
N THR A 69 -2.56 -5.30 13.16
CA THR A 69 -2.92 -4.99 11.76
C THR A 69 -1.81 -5.41 10.80
N ASP A 70 -2.17 -5.77 9.57
CA ASP A 70 -1.21 -6.17 8.53
C ASP A 70 -0.48 -4.96 7.90
N VAL A 71 -0.49 -3.80 8.54
CA VAL A 71 0.33 -2.64 8.17
C VAL A 71 1.78 -2.88 8.55
N VAL A 72 2.71 -2.57 7.64
CA VAL A 72 4.15 -2.64 7.87
C VAL A 72 4.59 -1.39 8.64
N TYR A 73 5.14 -1.57 9.83
CA TYR A 73 5.72 -0.50 10.63
C TYR A 73 7.22 -0.35 10.39
N PHE A 74 7.80 0.77 10.81
CA PHE A 74 9.24 0.98 10.74
C PHE A 74 10.00 -0.13 11.48
N GLY A 75 10.99 -0.70 10.79
CA GLY A 75 11.78 -1.84 11.28
C GLY A 75 11.20 -3.22 10.97
N GLU A 76 10.01 -3.28 10.36
CA GLU A 76 9.43 -4.53 9.87
C GLU A 76 9.80 -4.80 8.40
N ALA A 77 9.81 -6.07 8.02
CA ALA A 77 10.00 -6.47 6.64
C ALA A 77 8.76 -6.16 5.79
N LEU A 78 8.98 -5.80 4.53
CA LEU A 78 7.90 -5.70 3.55
C LEU A 78 7.30 -7.09 3.27
N PRO A 79 6.05 -7.17 2.80
CA PRO A 79 5.45 -8.44 2.39
C PRO A 79 6.30 -9.15 1.32
N ASP A 80 6.42 -10.47 1.45
CA ASP A 80 7.25 -11.28 0.57
C ASP A 80 6.91 -11.05 -0.91
N GLY A 81 7.93 -10.77 -1.72
CA GLY A 81 7.80 -10.54 -3.16
C GLY A 81 7.12 -9.22 -3.56
N ALA A 82 6.64 -8.41 -2.61
CA ALA A 82 5.92 -7.17 -2.92
C ALA A 82 6.83 -6.14 -3.61
N LEU A 83 8.06 -6.00 -3.15
CA LEU A 83 9.02 -5.06 -3.72
C LEU A 83 9.44 -5.48 -5.14
N GLU A 84 9.75 -6.74 -5.35
CA GLU A 84 10.11 -7.30 -6.65
C GLU A 84 8.96 -7.17 -7.65
N LYS A 85 7.72 -7.45 -7.20
CA LYS A 85 6.52 -7.23 -8.02
C LYS A 85 6.38 -5.76 -8.40
N SER A 86 6.61 -4.84 -7.46
CA SER A 86 6.54 -3.39 -7.70
C SER A 86 7.58 -2.94 -8.72
N TYR A 87 8.82 -3.38 -8.60
CA TYR A 87 9.88 -3.06 -9.57
C TYR A 87 9.55 -3.58 -10.97
N ARG A 88 9.09 -4.84 -11.07
CA ARG A 88 8.69 -5.41 -12.35
C ARG A 88 7.55 -4.63 -12.99
N LEU A 89 6.52 -4.25 -12.24
CA LEU A 89 5.42 -3.44 -12.76
C LEU A 89 5.91 -2.06 -13.22
N ALA A 90 6.73 -1.40 -12.42
CA ALA A 90 7.26 -0.09 -12.74
C ALA A 90 8.15 -0.07 -13.99
N THR A 91 8.96 -1.13 -14.21
CA THR A 91 9.83 -1.23 -15.39
C THR A 91 9.12 -1.67 -16.66
N GLN A 92 7.89 -2.16 -16.57
CA GLN A 92 7.08 -2.65 -17.71
C GLN A 92 5.86 -1.76 -17.97
N ALA A 93 5.69 -0.68 -17.20
CA ALA A 93 4.56 0.23 -17.37
C ALA A 93 4.76 1.13 -18.60
N ASP A 94 3.65 1.55 -19.21
CA ASP A 94 3.65 2.57 -20.26
C ASP A 94 3.90 3.97 -19.66
N GLU A 95 3.51 4.18 -18.41
CA GLU A 95 3.75 5.39 -17.63
C GLU A 95 3.70 5.08 -16.13
N LEU A 96 4.54 5.75 -15.34
CA LEU A 96 4.51 5.71 -13.85
C LEU A 96 3.93 7.01 -13.30
N TRP A 97 2.81 6.92 -12.61
CA TRP A 97 2.26 8.04 -11.85
C TRP A 97 2.58 7.90 -10.36
N VAL A 98 3.24 8.89 -9.81
CA VAL A 98 3.50 9.01 -8.36
C VAL A 98 2.54 10.05 -7.79
N ILE A 99 1.65 9.61 -6.92
CA ILE A 99 0.55 10.46 -6.43
C ILE A 99 0.61 10.53 -4.91
N GLY A 100 0.74 11.77 -4.36
CA GLY A 100 0.67 12.03 -2.92
C GLY A 100 1.79 11.40 -2.09
N SER A 101 3.02 11.38 -2.64
CA SER A 101 4.18 10.83 -1.93
C SER A 101 5.34 11.81 -1.91
N THR A 102 5.99 11.97 -0.74
CA THR A 102 7.24 12.72 -0.60
C THR A 102 8.46 11.94 -1.11
N LEU A 103 8.30 10.64 -1.39
CA LEU A 103 9.37 9.73 -1.85
C LEU A 103 10.59 9.68 -0.92
N GLU A 104 10.38 9.81 0.40
CA GLU A 104 11.45 9.76 1.40
C GLU A 104 11.67 8.37 1.99
N VAL A 105 10.66 7.49 1.94
CA VAL A 105 10.70 6.18 2.59
C VAL A 105 11.27 5.11 1.67
N MET A 106 12.41 4.56 2.05
CA MET A 106 13.05 3.45 1.35
C MET A 106 12.52 2.11 1.91
N PRO A 107 12.43 1.05 1.08
CA PRO A 107 12.83 0.98 -0.32
C PRO A 107 11.74 1.43 -1.32
N ALA A 108 10.55 1.80 -0.90
CA ALA A 108 9.45 2.19 -1.80
C ALA A 108 9.83 3.32 -2.77
N ALA A 109 10.55 4.33 -2.28
CA ALA A 109 10.98 5.46 -3.09
C ALA A 109 11.92 5.07 -4.26
N SER A 110 12.63 3.94 -4.17
CA SER A 110 13.52 3.47 -5.25
C SER A 110 12.77 2.97 -6.49
N ILE A 111 11.47 2.81 -6.43
CA ILE A 111 10.63 2.47 -7.60
C ILE A 111 10.79 3.54 -8.69
N VAL A 112 10.89 4.82 -8.31
CA VAL A 112 10.99 5.95 -9.25
C VAL A 112 12.28 5.92 -10.06
N PRO A 113 13.49 5.90 -9.48
CA PRO A 113 14.71 5.82 -10.27
C PRO A 113 14.82 4.52 -11.07
N ILE A 114 14.28 3.41 -10.60
CA ILE A 114 14.26 2.13 -11.34
C ILE A 114 13.39 2.25 -12.61
N ALA A 115 12.22 2.89 -12.52
CA ALA A 115 11.38 3.18 -13.68
C ALA A 115 12.07 4.13 -14.67
N ALA A 116 12.73 5.18 -14.17
CA ALA A 116 13.49 6.12 -14.98
C ALA A 116 14.65 5.44 -15.76
N GLU A 117 15.39 4.54 -15.10
CA GLU A 117 16.46 3.76 -15.73
C GLU A 117 15.90 2.82 -16.82
N ALA A 118 14.67 2.36 -16.69
CA ALA A 118 13.98 1.57 -17.72
C ALA A 118 13.40 2.42 -18.86
N GLY A 119 13.47 3.74 -18.78
CA GLY A 119 12.94 4.66 -19.78
C GLY A 119 11.41 4.85 -19.71
N VAL A 120 10.79 4.50 -18.60
CA VAL A 120 9.34 4.68 -18.40
C VAL A 120 9.06 6.16 -18.10
N PRO A 121 8.13 6.82 -18.82
CA PRO A 121 7.72 8.19 -18.54
C PRO A 121 7.16 8.31 -17.11
N ILE A 122 7.50 9.41 -16.42
CA ILE A 122 7.15 9.61 -15.00
C ILE A 122 6.38 10.90 -14.82
N THR A 123 5.19 10.79 -14.26
CA THR A 123 4.40 11.93 -13.75
C THR A 123 4.43 11.91 -12.22
N ILE A 124 4.90 13.00 -11.59
CA ILE A 124 4.86 13.17 -10.13
C ILE A 124 3.82 14.24 -9.79
N MET A 125 2.80 13.84 -9.03
CA MET A 125 1.75 14.70 -8.49
C MET A 125 1.85 14.75 -6.97
N ASN A 126 2.42 15.82 -6.43
CA ASN A 126 2.57 16.04 -4.99
C ASN A 126 2.65 17.54 -4.69
N MET A 127 1.99 18.03 -3.65
CA MET A 127 2.01 19.46 -3.31
C MET A 127 3.42 19.99 -3.04
N GLY A 128 4.24 19.21 -2.34
CA GLY A 128 5.63 19.55 -2.04
C GLY A 128 6.60 18.97 -3.07
N ARG A 129 7.84 19.47 -3.03
CA ARG A 129 8.93 18.89 -3.83
C ARG A 129 9.33 17.53 -3.31
N THR A 130 9.82 16.67 -4.22
CA THR A 130 10.40 15.37 -3.91
C THR A 130 11.88 15.33 -4.32
N GLN A 131 12.64 14.39 -3.77
CA GLN A 131 14.04 14.19 -4.18
C GLN A 131 14.18 13.71 -5.64
N TYR A 132 13.09 13.24 -6.26
CA TYR A 132 13.09 12.70 -7.62
C TYR A 132 12.40 13.59 -8.65
N ASP A 133 12.02 14.83 -8.32
CA ASP A 133 11.36 15.76 -9.26
C ASP A 133 12.11 15.88 -10.59
N ARG A 134 13.45 15.84 -10.57
CA ARG A 134 14.30 15.92 -11.78
C ARG A 134 14.22 14.70 -12.70
N LEU A 135 13.63 13.59 -12.24
CA LEU A 135 13.40 12.38 -13.03
C LEU A 135 12.01 12.36 -13.66
N ALA A 136 11.15 13.30 -13.31
CA ALA A 136 9.80 13.38 -13.84
C ALA A 136 9.76 14.09 -15.19
N ASP A 137 9.02 13.53 -16.14
CA ASP A 137 8.65 14.17 -17.39
C ASP A 137 7.55 15.21 -17.18
N ARG A 138 6.68 14.96 -16.17
CA ARG A 138 5.62 15.89 -15.77
C ARG A 138 5.60 16.06 -14.25
N LEU A 139 5.60 17.32 -13.79
CA LEU A 139 5.44 17.70 -12.38
C LEU A 139 4.14 18.47 -12.17
N ILE A 140 3.37 18.05 -11.16
CA ILE A 140 2.11 18.70 -10.78
C ILE A 140 2.19 18.96 -9.28
N HIS A 141 2.39 20.25 -8.93
CA HIS A 141 2.42 20.71 -7.53
C HIS A 141 1.08 21.35 -7.17
N ASP A 142 0.02 20.54 -7.09
CA ASP A 142 -1.34 21.00 -6.82
C ASP A 142 -2.09 20.01 -5.92
N ASP A 143 -3.27 20.39 -5.48
CA ASP A 143 -4.18 19.52 -4.73
C ASP A 143 -4.59 18.32 -5.59
N ILE A 144 -4.35 17.12 -5.08
CA ILE A 144 -4.68 15.85 -5.76
C ILE A 144 -6.17 15.76 -6.09
N ALA A 145 -7.04 16.27 -5.21
CA ALA A 145 -8.49 16.24 -5.43
C ALA A 145 -8.92 17.06 -6.65
N VAL A 146 -8.12 18.06 -7.06
CA VAL A 146 -8.35 18.89 -8.23
C VAL A 146 -7.57 18.37 -9.44
N ALA A 147 -6.28 18.11 -9.27
CA ALA A 147 -5.38 17.82 -10.37
C ALA A 147 -5.55 16.39 -10.92
N LEU A 148 -5.82 15.39 -10.07
CA LEU A 148 -5.93 14.00 -10.51
C LEU A 148 -7.14 13.77 -11.46
N PRO A 149 -8.36 14.27 -11.19
CA PRO A 149 -9.45 14.15 -12.15
C PRO A 149 -9.14 14.78 -13.50
N GLN A 150 -8.48 15.95 -13.52
CA GLN A 150 -8.09 16.61 -14.76
C GLN A 150 -7.08 15.79 -15.55
N LEU A 151 -6.06 15.23 -14.89
CA LEU A 151 -5.08 14.37 -15.53
C LEU A 151 -5.72 13.12 -16.14
N VAL A 152 -6.65 12.48 -15.43
CA VAL A 152 -7.39 11.32 -15.93
C VAL A 152 -8.21 11.66 -17.16
N ASP A 153 -8.94 12.80 -17.14
CA ASP A 153 -9.75 13.26 -18.28
C ASP A 153 -8.88 13.57 -19.53
N GLU A 154 -7.70 14.20 -19.33
CA GLU A 154 -6.74 14.45 -20.39
C GLU A 154 -6.24 13.14 -21.03
N THR A 155 -5.90 12.15 -20.20
CA THR A 155 -5.38 10.85 -20.67
C THR A 155 -6.44 10.08 -21.47
N ILE A 156 -7.68 10.00 -20.95
CA ILE A 156 -8.78 9.31 -21.64
C ILE A 156 -9.12 9.99 -22.98
N THR A 157 -9.03 11.33 -23.04
CA THR A 157 -9.31 12.09 -24.27
C THR A 157 -8.23 11.90 -25.31
N ALA A 158 -6.98 11.71 -24.91
CA ALA A 158 -5.86 11.50 -25.83
C ALA A 158 -5.86 10.11 -26.49
N GLU A 159 -6.56 9.12 -25.91
CA GLU A 159 -6.69 7.75 -26.44
C GLU A 159 -7.88 7.57 -27.41
N GLN A 160 -8.71 8.59 -27.62
CA GLN A 160 -9.85 8.59 -28.55
C GLN A 160 -9.50 9.23 -29.90
#